data_f0657751fb3f202d0458e4b6bdfae297
#
_entry.id   f0657751fb3f202d0458e4b6bdfae297
#
_cell.length_a   1.000
_cell.length_b   1.000
_cell.length_c   1.000
_cell.angle_alpha   90.00
_cell.angle_beta   90.00
_cell.angle_gamma   90.00
#
_symmetry.space_group_name_H-M   'P 1'
#
loop_
_entity.id
_entity.type
_entity.pdbx_description
1 polymer ?
#
loop_
_entity_poly.entity_id
_entity_poly.type
_entity_poly.pdbx_seq_one_letter_code
_entity_poly.pdbx_strand_id
1 'polypeptide(L)'
;PLTVNSGTTMSMLCGLQGSGKTTTCGKIANYVRKKHHKKPLLVACDIYRPAAIDQLVEVGKSLNVPVFTKGQISPIEIIKEAEIYAKENNCDYIIVDTAGRLQIDTELMQELKDISITFKMDEILLVIDAMMGQDAINVIKGFHEALNLTGTVLTKLDGNTKGGVALSVRHLTNIPIKFIGVSEQVDGLDTFDPE
;
A
#
# COMPACT_ATOMS: atom_id res chain seq x y z
N PRO A 1 -14.63 1.13 -2.31
CA PRO A 1 -14.23 -0.22 -1.93
C PRO A 1 -12.95 -0.67 -2.62
N LEU A 2 -12.25 -1.59 -1.99
CA LEU A 2 -11.03 -2.17 -2.53
C LEU A 2 -11.35 -3.07 -3.71
N THR A 3 -10.56 -2.98 -4.78
CA THR A 3 -10.70 -3.88 -5.92
C THR A 3 -10.19 -5.26 -5.55
N VAL A 4 -11.05 -6.27 -5.70
CA VAL A 4 -10.70 -7.68 -5.49
C VAL A 4 -11.28 -8.47 -6.66
N ASN A 5 -10.41 -8.98 -7.51
CA ASN A 5 -10.81 -9.76 -8.69
C ASN A 5 -11.14 -11.20 -8.33
N SER A 6 -11.87 -11.88 -9.19
CA SER A 6 -12.15 -13.32 -9.02
C SER A 6 -10.89 -14.17 -9.21
N GLY A 7 -9.94 -13.71 -10.00
CA GLY A 7 -8.63 -14.35 -10.15
C GLY A 7 -7.61 -13.71 -9.23
N THR A 8 -6.37 -13.56 -9.69
CA THR A 8 -5.31 -12.90 -8.94
C THR A 8 -5.44 -11.40 -9.04
N THR A 9 -5.37 -10.74 -7.90
CA THR A 9 -5.36 -9.27 -7.79
C THR A 9 -3.96 -8.83 -7.40
N MET A 10 -3.45 -7.75 -7.99
CA MET A 10 -2.19 -7.15 -7.60
C MET A 10 -2.42 -5.70 -7.20
N SER A 11 -1.99 -5.35 -6.01
CA SER A 11 -2.04 -3.98 -5.53
C SER A 11 -0.65 -3.49 -5.17
N MET A 12 -0.43 -2.20 -5.39
CA MET A 12 0.84 -1.54 -5.13
C MET A 12 0.58 -0.47 -4.08
N LEU A 13 1.36 -0.50 -2.99
CA LEU A 13 1.30 0.52 -1.97
C LEU A 13 2.51 1.43 -2.07
N CYS A 14 2.28 2.73 -2.08
CA CYS A 14 3.32 3.74 -2.07
C CYS A 14 3.07 4.74 -0.96
N GLY A 15 4.08 5.53 -0.62
CA GLY A 15 3.99 6.52 0.44
C GLY A 15 5.35 6.95 0.93
N LEU A 16 5.38 8.08 1.64
CA LEU A 16 6.60 8.59 2.24
C LEU A 16 7.01 7.74 3.45
N GLN A 17 8.28 7.82 3.83
CA GLN A 17 8.77 7.16 5.04
C GLN A 17 7.99 7.68 6.25
N GLY A 18 7.62 6.77 7.14
CA GLY A 18 6.87 7.12 8.33
C GLY A 18 5.36 7.22 8.15
N SER A 19 4.85 6.97 6.93
CA SER A 19 3.41 7.05 6.67
C SER A 19 2.61 5.86 7.23
N GLY A 20 3.29 4.77 7.61
CA GLY A 20 2.61 3.55 8.03
C GLY A 20 2.37 2.56 6.88
N LYS A 21 3.11 2.71 5.79
CA LYS A 21 2.92 1.91 4.58
C LYS A 21 3.13 0.40 4.82
N THR A 22 4.21 0.03 5.47
CA THR A 22 4.51 -1.39 5.71
C THR A 22 3.47 -2.05 6.61
N THR A 23 3.06 -1.38 7.68
CA THR A 23 2.00 -1.86 8.56
C THR A 23 0.67 -1.97 7.80
N THR A 24 0.40 -1.02 6.92
CA THR A 24 -0.82 -1.02 6.09
C THR A 24 -0.85 -2.21 5.15
N CYS A 25 0.30 -2.62 4.60
CA CYS A 25 0.37 -3.84 3.78
C CYS A 25 -0.18 -5.05 4.54
N GLY A 26 0.21 -5.19 5.82
CA GLY A 26 -0.30 -6.26 6.67
C GLY A 26 -1.79 -6.14 6.95
N LYS A 27 -2.26 -4.92 7.19
CA LYS A 27 -3.69 -4.68 7.45
C LYS A 27 -4.55 -5.06 6.25
N ILE A 28 -4.10 -4.71 5.04
CA ILE A 28 -4.82 -5.07 3.81
C ILE A 28 -4.78 -6.59 3.60
N ALA A 29 -3.64 -7.23 3.84
CA ALA A 29 -3.54 -8.69 3.74
C ALA A 29 -4.56 -9.38 4.67
N ASN A 30 -4.62 -8.93 5.90
CA ASN A 30 -5.58 -9.47 6.87
C ASN A 30 -7.02 -9.21 6.44
N TYR A 31 -7.29 -8.03 5.92
CA TYR A 31 -8.62 -7.65 5.44
C TYR A 31 -9.09 -8.54 4.28
N VAL A 32 -8.25 -8.70 3.24
CA VAL A 32 -8.66 -9.50 2.07
C VAL A 32 -8.80 -10.98 2.42
N ARG A 33 -8.02 -11.46 3.37
CA ARG A 33 -8.14 -12.84 3.84
C ARG A 33 -9.46 -13.06 4.58
N LYS A 34 -9.80 -12.15 5.49
CA LYS A 34 -11.01 -12.28 6.33
C LYS A 34 -12.29 -11.96 5.57
N LYS A 35 -12.28 -10.91 4.75
CA LYS A 35 -13.51 -10.43 4.09
C LYS A 35 -13.72 -11.03 2.70
N HIS A 36 -12.66 -11.40 2.00
CA HIS A 36 -12.76 -11.86 0.62
C HIS A 36 -12.23 -13.28 0.43
N HIS A 37 -11.80 -13.92 1.51
CA HIS A 37 -11.28 -15.29 1.50
C HIS A 37 -10.11 -15.47 0.52
N LYS A 38 -9.32 -14.43 0.34
CA LYS A 38 -8.13 -14.48 -0.51
C LYS A 38 -6.92 -14.98 0.27
N LYS A 39 -5.94 -15.48 -0.47
CA LYS A 39 -4.66 -15.90 0.10
C LYS A 39 -3.60 -14.86 -0.27
N PRO A 40 -3.27 -13.93 0.65
CA PRO A 40 -2.39 -12.82 0.31
C PRO A 40 -0.91 -13.23 0.29
N LEU A 41 -0.13 -12.49 -0.52
CA LEU A 41 1.32 -12.55 -0.54
C LEU A 41 1.84 -11.12 -0.44
N LEU A 42 2.72 -10.87 0.51
CA LEU A 42 3.40 -9.58 0.64
C LEU A 42 4.72 -9.64 -0.13
N VAL A 43 5.04 -8.59 -0.87
CA VAL A 43 6.26 -8.52 -1.68
C VAL A 43 7.10 -7.33 -1.23
N ALA A 44 8.32 -7.60 -0.76
CA ALA A 44 9.22 -6.56 -0.26
C ALA A 44 10.04 -5.98 -1.42
N CYS A 45 9.76 -4.75 -1.82
CA CYS A 45 10.41 -4.07 -2.94
C CYS A 45 11.28 -2.88 -2.54
N ASP A 46 11.41 -2.56 -1.24
CA ASP A 46 12.31 -1.49 -0.80
C ASP A 46 13.73 -2.06 -0.62
N ILE A 47 14.42 -2.23 -1.74
CA ILE A 47 15.77 -2.81 -1.76
C ILE A 47 16.83 -1.88 -1.16
N TYR A 48 16.48 -0.61 -0.95
CA TYR A 48 17.40 0.41 -0.42
C TYR A 48 17.43 0.44 1.10
N ARG A 49 16.43 -0.15 1.74
CA ARG A 49 16.28 -0.09 3.20
C ARG A 49 16.07 -1.48 3.77
N PRO A 50 17.16 -2.17 4.17
CA PRO A 50 17.04 -3.51 4.76
C PRO A 50 16.09 -3.56 5.96
N ALA A 51 16.04 -2.50 6.77
CA ALA A 51 15.13 -2.44 7.92
C ALA A 51 13.66 -2.48 7.49
N ALA A 52 13.32 -1.90 6.33
CA ALA A 52 11.94 -1.95 5.81
C ALA A 52 11.57 -3.36 5.37
N ILE A 53 12.51 -4.08 4.77
CA ILE A 53 12.30 -5.49 4.39
C ILE A 53 12.06 -6.32 5.65
N ASP A 54 12.92 -6.15 6.66
CA ASP A 54 12.79 -6.88 7.93
C ASP A 54 11.45 -6.58 8.60
N GLN A 55 11.00 -5.33 8.57
CA GLN A 55 9.72 -4.94 9.13
C GLN A 55 8.56 -5.66 8.43
N LEU A 56 8.59 -5.73 7.10
CA LEU A 56 7.54 -6.41 6.35
C LEU A 56 7.53 -7.91 6.66
N VAL A 57 8.71 -8.52 6.79
CA VAL A 57 8.84 -9.93 7.17
C VAL A 57 8.20 -10.17 8.55
N GLU A 58 8.47 -9.28 9.51
CA GLU A 58 7.88 -9.39 10.85
C GLU A 58 6.34 -9.23 10.82
N VAL A 59 5.85 -8.30 10.02
CA VAL A 59 4.39 -8.13 9.83
C VAL A 59 3.78 -9.42 9.27
N GLY A 60 4.40 -10.00 8.25
CA GLY A 60 3.94 -11.26 7.67
C GLY A 60 3.92 -12.40 8.68
N LYS A 61 4.97 -12.52 9.49
CA LYS A 61 5.05 -13.56 10.54
C LYS A 61 3.92 -13.41 11.55
N SER A 62 3.66 -12.18 11.99
CA SER A 62 2.62 -11.91 12.98
C SER A 62 1.21 -12.28 12.49
N LEU A 63 1.00 -12.24 11.18
CA LEU A 63 -0.28 -12.53 10.55
C LEU A 63 -0.34 -13.93 9.91
N ASN A 64 0.77 -14.64 9.93
CA ASN A 64 0.90 -15.91 9.21
C ASN A 64 0.61 -15.73 7.71
N VAL A 65 1.18 -14.67 7.12
CA VAL A 65 1.09 -14.33 5.70
C VAL A 65 2.48 -14.45 5.09
N PRO A 66 2.64 -15.16 3.96
CA PRO A 66 3.96 -15.27 3.35
C PRO A 66 4.45 -13.93 2.83
N VAL A 67 5.77 -13.72 2.93
CA VAL A 67 6.45 -12.53 2.43
C VAL A 67 7.51 -12.98 1.45
N PHE A 68 7.46 -12.44 0.24
CA PHE A 68 8.47 -12.73 -0.78
C PHE A 68 9.56 -11.66 -0.73
N THR A 69 10.80 -12.11 -0.58
CA THR A 69 12.00 -11.26 -0.61
C THR A 69 13.02 -11.90 -1.54
N LYS A 70 13.82 -11.08 -2.22
CA LYS A 70 14.79 -11.59 -3.19
C LYS A 70 16.07 -10.74 -3.28
N GLY A 71 16.71 -10.43 -2.23
CA GLY A 71 18.07 -9.85 -2.24
C GLY A 71 18.23 -8.61 -3.13
N GLN A 72 19.40 -8.47 -3.74
CA GLN A 72 19.86 -7.26 -4.42
C GLN A 72 19.55 -7.24 -5.92
N ILE A 73 18.28 -7.42 -6.28
CA ILE A 73 17.82 -7.30 -7.66
C ILE A 73 16.80 -6.16 -7.77
N SER A 74 16.48 -5.74 -9.00
CA SER A 74 15.57 -4.61 -9.19
C SER A 74 14.15 -4.93 -8.71
N PRO A 75 13.37 -3.92 -8.30
CA PRO A 75 11.99 -4.15 -7.90
C PRO A 75 11.15 -4.87 -8.96
N ILE A 76 11.35 -4.54 -10.23
CA ILE A 76 10.62 -5.20 -11.32
C ILE A 76 10.93 -6.70 -11.34
N GLU A 77 12.20 -7.07 -11.18
CA GLU A 77 12.60 -8.47 -11.14
C GLU A 77 12.00 -9.19 -9.91
N ILE A 78 11.98 -8.51 -8.77
CA ILE A 78 11.38 -9.07 -7.55
C ILE A 78 9.91 -9.38 -7.79
N ILE A 79 9.17 -8.45 -8.39
CA ILE A 79 7.73 -8.63 -8.63
C ILE A 79 7.48 -9.76 -9.64
N LYS A 80 8.30 -9.85 -10.70
CA LYS A 80 8.18 -10.95 -11.65
C LYS A 80 8.34 -12.31 -10.97
N GLU A 81 9.35 -12.46 -10.13
CA GLU A 81 9.56 -13.70 -9.40
C GLU A 81 8.47 -13.94 -8.35
N ALA A 82 7.96 -12.88 -7.74
CA ALA A 82 6.85 -12.98 -6.78
C ALA A 82 5.57 -13.49 -7.45
N GLU A 83 5.31 -13.09 -8.69
CA GLU A 83 4.15 -13.60 -9.44
C GLU A 83 4.26 -15.11 -9.65
N ILE A 84 5.46 -15.58 -9.97
CA ILE A 84 5.72 -17.03 -10.12
C ILE A 84 5.52 -17.74 -8.79
N TYR A 85 6.08 -17.20 -7.72
CA TYR A 85 5.93 -17.74 -6.37
C TYR A 85 4.44 -17.80 -5.97
N ALA A 86 3.70 -16.74 -6.24
CA ALA A 86 2.26 -16.69 -5.90
C ALA A 86 1.49 -17.78 -6.61
N LYS A 87 1.77 -17.99 -7.88
CA LYS A 87 1.11 -19.05 -8.67
C LYS A 87 1.45 -20.43 -8.13
N GLU A 88 2.71 -20.69 -7.80
CA GLU A 88 3.15 -21.98 -7.27
C GLU A 88 2.59 -22.25 -5.88
N ASN A 89 2.30 -21.22 -5.10
CA ASN A 89 1.82 -21.35 -3.72
C ASN A 89 0.34 -20.98 -3.57
N ASN A 90 -0.37 -20.83 -4.68
CA ASN A 90 -1.81 -20.54 -4.71
C ASN A 90 -2.19 -19.24 -3.99
N CYS A 91 -1.30 -18.25 -4.01
CA CYS A 91 -1.61 -16.91 -3.52
C CYS A 91 -2.34 -16.14 -4.62
N ASP A 92 -3.45 -15.52 -4.28
CA ASP A 92 -4.30 -14.84 -5.27
C ASP A 92 -4.54 -13.35 -4.97
N TYR A 93 -3.83 -12.81 -4.00
CA TYR A 93 -3.81 -11.37 -3.74
C TYR A 93 -2.38 -10.93 -3.43
N ILE A 94 -1.75 -10.23 -4.37
CA ILE A 94 -0.36 -9.81 -4.25
C ILE A 94 -0.33 -8.34 -3.80
N ILE A 95 0.38 -8.06 -2.72
CA ILE A 95 0.52 -6.70 -2.18
C ILE A 95 1.99 -6.31 -2.26
N VAL A 96 2.30 -5.31 -3.08
CA VAL A 96 3.67 -4.86 -3.31
C VAL A 96 3.96 -3.66 -2.40
N ASP A 97 4.93 -3.84 -1.50
CA ASP A 97 5.41 -2.77 -0.62
C ASP A 97 6.60 -2.09 -1.30
N THR A 98 6.35 -0.95 -1.93
CA THR A 98 7.35 -0.23 -2.70
C THR A 98 8.28 0.59 -1.81
N ALA A 99 9.37 1.09 -2.41
CA ALA A 99 10.32 1.95 -1.70
C ALA A 99 9.66 3.25 -1.26
N GLY A 100 10.11 3.77 -0.13
CA GLY A 100 9.70 5.07 0.38
C GLY A 100 10.89 6.00 0.56
N ARG A 101 10.62 7.31 0.53
CA ARG A 101 11.61 8.35 0.81
C ARG A 101 11.01 9.32 1.81
N LEU A 102 11.84 10.18 2.39
CA LEU A 102 11.35 11.21 3.31
C LEU A 102 10.50 12.26 2.62
N GLN A 103 10.73 12.47 1.33
CA GLN A 103 9.94 13.38 0.51
C GLN A 103 9.91 12.87 -0.93
N ILE A 104 9.02 13.45 -1.74
CA ILE A 104 8.90 13.08 -3.15
C ILE A 104 10.18 13.48 -3.88
N ASP A 105 10.80 12.54 -4.58
CA ASP A 105 11.93 12.80 -5.44
C ASP A 105 11.74 12.15 -6.82
N THR A 106 12.50 12.63 -7.80
CA THR A 106 12.38 12.20 -9.19
C THR A 106 12.71 10.72 -9.37
N GLU A 107 13.73 10.23 -8.67
CA GLU A 107 14.15 8.83 -8.79
C GLU A 107 13.07 7.88 -8.27
N LEU A 108 12.49 8.21 -7.11
CA LEU A 108 11.41 7.42 -6.53
C LEU A 108 10.21 7.39 -7.48
N MET A 109 9.80 8.56 -7.97
CA MET A 109 8.64 8.63 -8.86
C MET A 109 8.86 7.84 -10.14
N GLN A 110 10.07 7.87 -10.70
CA GLN A 110 10.38 7.10 -11.90
C GLN A 110 10.33 5.59 -11.61
N GLU A 111 10.88 5.15 -10.49
CA GLU A 111 10.83 3.74 -10.10
C GLU A 111 9.39 3.25 -9.94
N LEU A 112 8.56 4.01 -9.23
CA LEU A 112 7.16 3.66 -9.02
C LEU A 112 6.38 3.63 -10.33
N LYS A 113 6.65 4.60 -11.20
CA LYS A 113 6.02 4.68 -12.51
C LYS A 113 6.40 3.48 -13.38
N ASP A 114 7.67 3.11 -13.39
CA ASP A 114 8.15 1.95 -14.15
C ASP A 114 7.45 0.66 -13.68
N ILE A 115 7.29 0.49 -12.39
CA ILE A 115 6.55 -0.65 -11.82
C ILE A 115 5.09 -0.62 -12.30
N SER A 116 4.45 0.52 -12.23
CA SER A 116 3.03 0.66 -12.60
C SER A 116 2.78 0.45 -14.09
N ILE A 117 3.77 0.73 -14.93
CA ILE A 117 3.67 0.51 -16.38
C ILE A 117 3.95 -0.95 -16.73
N THR A 118 4.92 -1.57 -16.06
CA THR A 118 5.36 -2.93 -16.35
C THR A 118 4.32 -3.97 -15.98
N PHE A 119 3.61 -3.74 -14.86
CA PHE A 119 2.60 -4.68 -14.37
C PHE A 119 1.23 -4.02 -14.39
N LYS A 120 0.20 -4.83 -14.64
CA LYS A 120 -1.18 -4.36 -14.52
C LYS A 120 -1.53 -4.33 -13.02
N MET A 121 -1.49 -3.15 -12.44
CA MET A 121 -1.90 -2.97 -11.04
C MET A 121 -3.41 -2.77 -10.97
N ASP A 122 -4.09 -3.62 -10.22
CA ASP A 122 -5.52 -3.49 -9.98
C ASP A 122 -5.82 -2.35 -9.01
N GLU A 123 -4.90 -2.09 -8.09
CA GLU A 123 -4.95 -0.94 -7.18
C GLU A 123 -3.58 -0.31 -7.06
N ILE A 124 -3.55 1.02 -7.06
CA ILE A 124 -2.37 1.82 -6.71
C ILE A 124 -2.80 2.72 -5.57
N LEU A 125 -2.37 2.38 -4.36
CA LEU A 125 -2.82 3.03 -3.13
C LEU A 125 -1.70 3.85 -2.53
N LEU A 126 -1.99 5.10 -2.19
CA LEU A 126 -1.06 5.95 -1.45
C LEU A 126 -1.44 5.90 0.03
N VAL A 127 -0.48 5.49 0.85
CA VAL A 127 -0.62 5.53 2.30
C VAL A 127 -0.11 6.89 2.77
N ILE A 128 -0.96 7.64 3.43
CA ILE A 128 -0.67 9.01 3.83
C ILE A 128 -0.96 9.22 5.31
N ASP A 129 -0.07 9.93 5.99
CA ASP A 129 -0.22 10.28 7.38
C ASP A 129 -1.17 11.47 7.48
N ALA A 130 -2.33 11.25 8.09
CA ALA A 130 -3.35 12.29 8.22
C ALA A 130 -2.89 13.46 9.11
N MET A 131 -1.88 13.26 9.94
CA MET A 131 -1.34 14.33 10.79
C MET A 131 -0.54 15.37 10.00
N MET A 132 -0.24 15.12 8.74
CA MET A 132 0.43 16.10 7.88
C MET A 132 -0.45 17.31 7.55
N GLY A 133 -1.76 17.21 7.78
CA GLY A 133 -2.67 18.33 7.50
C GLY A 133 -2.69 18.72 6.02
N GLN A 134 -2.51 20.02 5.73
CA GLN A 134 -2.52 20.51 4.34
C GLN A 134 -1.41 19.91 3.48
N ASP A 135 -0.28 19.55 4.06
CA ASP A 135 0.82 18.92 3.32
C ASP A 135 0.40 17.58 2.72
N ALA A 136 -0.54 16.87 3.37
CA ALA A 136 -1.06 15.62 2.86
C ALA A 136 -1.68 15.79 1.46
N ILE A 137 -2.40 16.88 1.24
CA ILE A 137 -3.05 17.17 -0.04
C ILE A 137 -1.98 17.30 -1.15
N ASN A 138 -0.90 18.02 -0.86
CA ASN A 138 0.18 18.22 -1.84
C ASN A 138 0.88 16.91 -2.17
N VAL A 139 1.11 16.06 -1.19
CA VAL A 139 1.72 14.74 -1.38
C VAL A 139 0.82 13.86 -2.25
N ILE A 140 -0.48 13.83 -1.96
CA ILE A 140 -1.45 13.05 -2.74
C ILE A 140 -1.44 13.50 -4.19
N LYS A 141 -1.50 14.81 -4.42
CA LYS A 141 -1.51 15.36 -5.80
C LYS A 141 -0.23 14.99 -6.55
N GLY A 142 0.93 15.08 -5.88
CA GLY A 142 2.22 14.72 -6.50
C GLY A 142 2.28 13.26 -6.92
N PHE A 143 1.86 12.35 -6.05
CA PHE A 143 1.82 10.93 -6.38
C PHE A 143 0.78 10.63 -7.46
N HIS A 144 -0.39 11.27 -7.39
CA HIS A 144 -1.46 11.02 -8.37
C HIS A 144 -1.06 11.49 -9.77
N GLU A 145 -0.37 12.61 -9.88
CA GLU A 145 0.11 13.13 -11.16
C GLU A 145 1.04 12.11 -11.84
N ALA A 146 1.89 11.45 -11.06
CA ALA A 146 2.85 10.48 -11.59
C ALA A 146 2.26 9.09 -11.83
N LEU A 147 1.34 8.63 -10.98
CA LEU A 147 0.95 7.23 -10.91
C LEU A 147 -0.51 6.92 -11.22
N ASN A 148 -1.38 7.91 -11.28
CA ASN A 148 -2.83 7.72 -11.40
C ASN A 148 -3.37 6.82 -10.27
N LEU A 149 -3.30 7.33 -9.04
CA LEU A 149 -3.74 6.59 -7.85
C LEU A 149 -5.19 6.14 -7.97
N THR A 150 -5.48 4.91 -7.54
CA THR A 150 -6.86 4.41 -7.46
C THR A 150 -7.50 4.75 -6.12
N GLY A 151 -6.70 5.02 -5.12
CA GLY A 151 -7.22 5.40 -3.81
C GLY A 151 -6.12 5.79 -2.83
N THR A 152 -6.56 6.21 -1.66
CA THR A 152 -5.68 6.56 -0.55
C THR A 152 -6.05 5.75 0.68
N VAL A 153 -5.06 5.57 1.57
CA VAL A 153 -5.25 5.01 2.90
C VAL A 153 -4.75 6.06 3.89
N LEU A 154 -5.63 6.53 4.76
CA LEU A 154 -5.28 7.52 5.78
C LEU A 154 -4.87 6.82 7.06
N THR A 155 -3.71 7.17 7.60
CA THR A 155 -3.20 6.61 8.85
C THR A 155 -3.15 7.69 9.93
N LYS A 156 -3.00 7.26 11.18
CA LYS A 156 -2.82 8.14 12.34
C LYS A 156 -3.99 9.11 12.56
N LEU A 157 -5.20 8.69 12.20
CA LEU A 157 -6.41 9.43 12.51
C LEU A 157 -6.91 9.05 13.90
N ASP A 158 -7.22 10.05 14.72
CA ASP A 158 -7.96 9.83 15.95
C ASP A 158 -9.45 10.14 15.74
N GLY A 159 -10.28 9.75 16.70
CA GLY A 159 -11.73 9.75 16.53
C GLY A 159 -12.33 11.10 16.16
N ASN A 160 -11.82 12.19 16.71
CA ASN A 160 -12.45 13.52 16.55
C ASN A 160 -12.10 14.21 15.24
N THR A 161 -10.93 13.86 14.64
CA THR A 161 -10.46 14.52 13.43
C THR A 161 -10.72 13.68 12.19
N LYS A 162 -11.11 12.42 12.36
CA LYS A 162 -11.27 11.43 11.31
C LYS A 162 -12.13 11.89 10.14
N GLY A 163 -13.35 12.37 10.42
CA GLY A 163 -14.28 12.77 9.37
C GLY A 163 -13.84 14.02 8.63
N GLY A 164 -13.30 15.02 9.37
CA GLY A 164 -12.88 16.28 8.78
C GLY A 164 -11.72 16.14 7.81
N VAL A 165 -10.67 15.41 8.22
CA VAL A 165 -9.51 15.17 7.35
C VAL A 165 -9.89 14.36 6.13
N ALA A 166 -10.67 13.28 6.31
CA ALA A 166 -11.09 12.41 5.22
C ALA A 166 -11.91 13.18 4.18
N LEU A 167 -12.86 14.01 4.63
CA LEU A 167 -13.68 14.81 3.72
C LEU A 167 -12.84 15.82 2.96
N SER A 168 -11.86 16.45 3.62
CA SER A 168 -10.96 17.42 2.96
C SER A 168 -10.13 16.74 1.88
N VAL A 169 -9.56 15.58 2.17
CA VAL A 169 -8.78 14.80 1.20
C VAL A 169 -9.64 14.46 0.00
N ARG A 170 -10.82 13.90 0.22
CA ARG A 170 -11.73 13.49 -0.87
C ARG A 170 -12.17 14.68 -1.71
N HIS A 171 -12.52 15.78 -1.06
CA HIS A 171 -13.01 16.99 -1.74
C HIS A 171 -11.92 17.66 -2.57
N LEU A 172 -10.71 17.80 -2.02
CA LEU A 172 -9.62 18.56 -2.66
C LEU A 172 -8.85 17.75 -3.70
N THR A 173 -8.79 16.43 -3.57
CA THR A 173 -8.03 15.58 -4.50
C THR A 173 -8.90 14.77 -5.44
N ASN A 174 -10.16 14.59 -5.10
CA ASN A 174 -11.12 13.76 -5.83
C ASN A 174 -10.65 12.29 -5.99
N ILE A 175 -9.77 11.84 -5.11
CA ILE A 175 -9.27 10.46 -5.08
C ILE A 175 -10.01 9.71 -3.97
N PRO A 176 -10.56 8.51 -4.24
CA PRO A 176 -11.29 7.77 -3.21
C PRO A 176 -10.40 7.40 -2.03
N ILE A 177 -10.97 7.49 -0.83
CA ILE A 177 -10.31 6.96 0.36
C ILE A 177 -10.81 5.53 0.55
N LYS A 178 -9.92 4.56 0.43
CA LYS A 178 -10.28 3.15 0.52
C LYS A 178 -10.32 2.66 1.97
N PHE A 179 -9.38 3.12 2.79
CA PHE A 179 -9.27 2.69 4.17
C PHE A 179 -8.81 3.82 5.07
N ILE A 180 -9.15 3.70 6.34
CA ILE A 180 -8.67 4.56 7.42
C ILE A 180 -8.06 3.66 8.48
N GLY A 181 -6.79 3.90 8.80
CA GLY A 181 -6.10 3.19 9.87
C GLY A 181 -6.39 3.86 11.21
N VAL A 182 -7.06 3.16 12.10
CA VAL A 182 -7.46 3.71 13.41
C VAL A 182 -6.53 3.30 14.54
N SER A 183 -5.56 2.41 14.28
CA SER A 183 -4.57 1.99 15.26
C SER A 183 -3.33 1.48 14.55
N GLU A 184 -2.24 1.31 15.28
CA GLU A 184 -1.02 0.71 14.75
C GLU A 184 -1.09 -0.82 14.71
N GLN A 185 -2.15 -1.41 15.25
CA GLN A 185 -2.35 -2.85 15.22
C GLN A 185 -2.88 -3.28 13.85
N VAL A 186 -2.50 -4.49 13.43
CA VAL A 186 -2.79 -4.99 12.09
C VAL A 186 -4.28 -5.20 11.80
N ASP A 187 -5.12 -5.23 12.80
CA ASP A 187 -6.58 -5.35 12.62
C ASP A 187 -7.30 -4.00 12.68
N GLY A 188 -6.56 -2.90 12.81
CA GLY A 188 -7.13 -1.56 12.94
C GLY A 188 -7.39 -0.86 11.62
N LEU A 189 -7.97 -1.56 10.64
CA LEU A 189 -8.26 -1.01 9.32
C LEU A 189 -9.77 -0.91 9.10
N ASP A 190 -10.25 0.30 8.88
CA ASP A 190 -11.66 0.55 8.56
C ASP A 190 -11.79 0.97 7.11
N THR A 191 -12.84 0.48 6.44
CA THR A 191 -13.22 1.02 5.14
C THR A 191 -13.85 2.40 5.34
N PHE A 192 -13.63 3.28 4.38
CA PHE A 192 -14.21 4.61 4.41
C PHE A 192 -15.33 4.71 3.39
N ASP A 193 -16.53 5.10 3.86
CA ASP A 193 -17.68 5.37 3.02
C ASP A 193 -18.09 6.84 3.26
N PRO A 194 -17.97 7.70 2.24
CA PRO A 194 -18.26 9.10 2.38
C PRO A 194 -19.76 9.45 2.34
N GLU A 195 -20.63 8.50 2.08
CA GLU A 195 -22.09 8.71 2.05
C GLU A 195 -22.72 8.81 3.41
#